data_34e0fa9f91be7de86a5a16fbc6db7911
#
_entry.id   34e0fa9f91be7de86a5a16fbc6db7911
#
_cell.length_a   1.000
_cell.length_b   1.000
_cell.length_c   1.000
_cell.angle_alpha   90.00
_cell.angle_beta   90.00
_cell.angle_gamma   90.00
#
_symmetry.space_group_name_H-M   'P 1'
#
loop_
_entity.id
_entity.type
_entity.pdbx_description
1 polymer ?
#
loop_
_entity_poly.entity_id
_entity_poly.type
_entity_poly.pdbx_seq_one_letter_code
_entity_poly.pdbx_strand_id
1 'polypeptide(L)'
;MTIGQRIAALRKERRLSQEELGAQVGVSRQAIYKWESDASLPDIDKLIALSKLFGVSVGALLGVEETASQTQEAPEQTDELTEQQLKMVEEIVGRYIAAQPKPQPAKKKKWPYVVATVAIIAGLLTLYNLNGKLNRLDNQYNNLQNSVNNIQYNVSSQIGGISNRVEEILKSQNNLTASYDTSLLRVDPKANTATFSLRTVPKTYVEGMTATFCATQTGTGEVTEVVGTLGENQEFSAELTCTLSDNIILSVTFTSGEKKETQQLEQYYDLYAQTIPSIFVDAYALMSQECRDHTLELENAYFSTQPDSTVAPVESDVIAPAKIRSVRVGLFKNKELAAWAEPCEQPANYRGDYPDGTQFYCLPHLSLTVTAEDTLAVAAVVTDEYGRETVAVGEYYVLDEEDGDLTWPDSGSWDYGSDTEDWRY
;
A
#
# COMPACT_ATOMS: atom_id res chain seq x y z
N MET A 1 -5.12 -23.23 13.46
CA MET A 1 -6.54 -22.80 13.54
C MET A 1 -6.65 -21.42 12.92
N THR A 2 -7.64 -21.21 12.06
CA THR A 2 -7.92 -19.89 11.49
C THR A 2 -8.57 -18.97 12.54
N ILE A 3 -8.63 -17.67 12.24
CA ILE A 3 -9.30 -16.69 13.12
C ILE A 3 -10.76 -17.06 13.31
N GLY A 4 -11.47 -17.46 12.25
CA GLY A 4 -12.85 -17.88 12.33
C GLY A 4 -13.06 -19.11 13.20
N GLN A 5 -12.19 -20.10 13.08
CA GLN A 5 -12.23 -21.30 13.91
C GLN A 5 -11.99 -20.99 15.40
N ARG A 6 -11.14 -20.01 15.72
CA ARG A 6 -10.92 -19.57 17.12
C ARG A 6 -12.12 -18.84 17.67
N ILE A 7 -12.72 -17.92 16.90
CA ILE A 7 -13.94 -17.23 17.30
C ILE A 7 -15.05 -18.25 17.57
N ALA A 8 -15.23 -19.24 16.68
CA ALA A 8 -16.22 -20.30 16.85
C ALA A 8 -15.96 -21.17 18.08
N ALA A 9 -14.69 -21.49 18.38
CA ALA A 9 -14.31 -22.26 19.57
C ALA A 9 -14.63 -21.50 20.86
N LEU A 10 -14.18 -20.23 20.95
CA LEU A 10 -14.42 -19.38 22.12
C LEU A 10 -15.91 -19.09 22.34
N ARG A 11 -16.67 -18.88 21.27
CA ARG A 11 -18.13 -18.76 21.37
C ARG A 11 -18.79 -20.01 21.96
N LYS A 12 -18.40 -21.19 21.44
CA LYS A 12 -18.91 -22.47 21.92
C LYS A 12 -18.55 -22.74 23.38
N GLU A 13 -17.35 -22.41 23.77
CA GLU A 13 -16.87 -22.51 25.17
C GLU A 13 -17.75 -21.66 26.10
N ARG A 14 -18.15 -20.48 25.67
CA ARG A 14 -19.07 -19.58 26.37
C ARG A 14 -20.57 -19.96 26.20
N ARG A 15 -20.85 -21.02 25.46
CA ARG A 15 -22.21 -21.52 25.17
C ARG A 15 -23.12 -20.49 24.50
N LEU A 16 -22.57 -19.57 23.73
CA LEU A 16 -23.29 -18.55 23.01
C LEU A 16 -23.73 -19.05 21.63
N SER A 17 -24.95 -18.70 21.19
CA SER A 17 -25.33 -18.83 19.79
C SER A 17 -24.65 -17.74 18.94
N GLN A 18 -24.63 -17.90 17.62
CA GLN A 18 -24.10 -16.85 16.72
C GLN A 18 -24.88 -15.54 16.79
N GLU A 19 -26.18 -15.64 17.13
CA GLU A 19 -27.08 -14.49 17.29
C GLU A 19 -26.76 -13.73 18.58
N GLU A 20 -26.57 -14.44 19.68
CA GLU A 20 -26.22 -13.86 20.98
C GLU A 20 -24.82 -13.23 20.93
N LEU A 21 -23.83 -13.87 20.27
CA LEU A 21 -22.53 -13.28 20.06
C LEU A 21 -22.65 -12.00 19.22
N GLY A 22 -23.44 -12.04 18.14
CA GLY A 22 -23.69 -10.88 17.29
C GLY A 22 -24.28 -9.71 18.06
N ALA A 23 -25.29 -9.96 18.90
CA ALA A 23 -25.92 -8.95 19.74
C ALA A 23 -24.91 -8.30 20.72
N GLN A 24 -24.02 -9.10 21.34
CA GLN A 24 -23.03 -8.59 22.30
C GLN A 24 -21.90 -7.77 21.65
N VAL A 25 -21.56 -8.08 20.40
CA VAL A 25 -20.51 -7.39 19.63
C VAL A 25 -21.07 -6.28 18.74
N GLY A 26 -22.41 -6.16 18.69
CA GLY A 26 -23.08 -5.13 17.89
C GLY A 26 -22.99 -5.40 16.38
N VAL A 27 -23.21 -6.65 15.96
CA VAL A 27 -23.22 -7.06 14.55
C VAL A 27 -24.34 -8.08 14.28
N SER A 28 -24.68 -8.29 13.01
CA SER A 28 -25.69 -9.28 12.63
C SER A 28 -25.16 -10.72 12.79
N ARG A 29 -26.07 -11.69 12.98
CA ARG A 29 -25.75 -13.12 12.94
C ARG A 29 -25.00 -13.52 11.67
N GLN A 30 -25.34 -12.91 10.53
CA GLN A 30 -24.65 -13.18 9.25
C GLN A 30 -23.18 -12.76 9.27
N ALA A 31 -22.83 -11.67 9.95
CA ALA A 31 -21.45 -11.25 10.10
C ALA A 31 -20.66 -12.28 10.91
N ILE A 32 -21.21 -12.75 12.04
CA ILE A 32 -20.59 -13.82 12.84
C ILE A 32 -20.39 -15.09 12.02
N TYR A 33 -21.40 -15.51 11.25
CA TYR A 33 -21.28 -16.67 10.37
C TYR A 33 -20.16 -16.52 9.34
N LYS A 34 -20.05 -15.34 8.68
CA LYS A 34 -18.97 -15.06 7.70
C LYS A 34 -17.59 -15.08 8.36
N TRP A 35 -17.46 -14.58 9.59
CA TRP A 35 -16.21 -14.62 10.33
C TRP A 35 -15.82 -16.05 10.72
N GLU A 36 -16.77 -16.83 11.28
CA GLU A 36 -16.52 -18.22 11.67
C GLU A 36 -16.23 -19.15 10.49
N SER A 37 -16.73 -18.79 9.28
CA SER A 37 -16.45 -19.51 8.03
C SER A 37 -15.25 -18.99 7.26
N ASP A 38 -14.51 -18.02 7.81
CA ASP A 38 -13.39 -17.33 7.16
C ASP A 38 -13.74 -16.64 5.82
N ALA A 39 -15.05 -16.41 5.57
CA ALA A 39 -15.51 -15.69 4.38
C ALA A 39 -15.27 -14.18 4.46
N SER A 40 -15.07 -13.65 5.67
CA SER A 40 -14.62 -12.28 5.93
C SER A 40 -13.96 -12.22 7.29
N LEU A 41 -13.13 -11.21 7.52
CA LEU A 41 -12.49 -10.95 8.81
C LEU A 41 -13.30 -9.88 9.58
N PRO A 42 -13.34 -9.95 10.94
CA PRO A 42 -13.83 -8.85 11.74
C PRO A 42 -12.89 -7.64 11.60
N ASP A 43 -13.44 -6.43 11.58
CA ASP A 43 -12.66 -5.22 11.69
C ASP A 43 -11.99 -5.07 13.07
N ILE A 44 -11.08 -4.12 13.20
CA ILE A 44 -10.27 -3.93 14.41
C ILE A 44 -11.15 -3.67 15.63
N ASP A 45 -12.19 -2.85 15.49
CA ASP A 45 -13.10 -2.53 16.59
C ASP A 45 -13.82 -3.78 17.08
N LYS A 46 -14.21 -4.64 16.16
CA LYS A 46 -14.86 -5.92 16.46
C LYS A 46 -13.89 -6.95 17.04
N LEU A 47 -12.65 -6.96 16.59
CA LEU A 47 -11.59 -7.77 17.22
C LEU A 47 -11.32 -7.36 18.67
N ILE A 48 -11.30 -6.07 18.94
CA ILE A 48 -11.16 -5.52 20.30
C ILE A 48 -12.38 -5.89 21.15
N ALA A 49 -13.59 -5.78 20.60
CA ALA A 49 -14.81 -6.17 21.29
C ALA A 49 -14.83 -7.68 21.61
N LEU A 50 -14.45 -8.53 20.65
CA LEU A 50 -14.32 -9.98 20.83
C LEU A 50 -13.25 -10.34 21.86
N SER A 51 -12.11 -9.67 21.84
CA SER A 51 -11.01 -9.81 22.82
C SER A 51 -11.53 -9.55 24.25
N LYS A 52 -12.21 -8.42 24.45
CA LYS A 52 -12.80 -8.04 25.74
C LYS A 52 -13.87 -9.04 26.17
N LEU A 53 -14.74 -9.44 25.26
CA LEU A 53 -15.84 -10.37 25.54
C LEU A 53 -15.32 -11.75 25.92
N PHE A 54 -14.30 -12.25 25.21
CA PHE A 54 -13.74 -13.57 25.47
C PHE A 54 -12.66 -13.59 26.56
N GLY A 55 -12.14 -12.41 26.96
CA GLY A 55 -11.06 -12.30 27.94
C GLY A 55 -9.73 -12.85 27.44
N VAL A 56 -9.47 -12.72 26.12
CA VAL A 56 -8.24 -13.16 25.46
C VAL A 56 -7.59 -11.96 24.76
N SER A 57 -6.26 -11.98 24.58
CA SER A 57 -5.60 -10.93 23.81
C SER A 57 -6.04 -10.95 22.33
N VAL A 58 -5.97 -9.79 21.65
CA VAL A 58 -6.20 -9.74 20.20
C VAL A 58 -5.18 -10.62 19.47
N GLY A 59 -3.93 -10.71 19.99
CA GLY A 59 -2.90 -11.60 19.47
C GLY A 59 -3.29 -13.08 19.55
N ALA A 60 -3.94 -13.50 20.64
CA ALA A 60 -4.46 -14.85 20.77
C ALA A 60 -5.62 -15.15 19.81
N LEU A 61 -6.50 -14.16 19.55
CA LEU A 61 -7.54 -14.27 18.52
C LEU A 61 -6.94 -14.42 17.11
N LEU A 62 -5.92 -13.64 16.82
CA LEU A 62 -5.21 -13.69 15.54
C LEU A 62 -4.27 -14.90 15.41
N GLY A 63 -3.95 -15.55 16.54
CA GLY A 63 -3.07 -16.73 16.58
C GLY A 63 -1.59 -16.45 16.50
N VAL A 64 -1.20 -15.26 16.90
CA VAL A 64 0.19 -14.81 16.95
C VAL A 64 0.81 -15.09 18.32
N GLU A 65 -0.02 -15.34 19.35
CA GLU A 65 0.39 -15.72 20.70
C GLU A 65 -0.16 -17.11 21.07
N GLU A 66 0.71 -18.03 21.46
CA GLU A 66 0.30 -19.26 22.13
C GLU A 66 -0.19 -18.90 23.54
N THR A 67 -1.36 -19.44 23.88
CA THR A 67 -2.08 -19.20 25.13
C THR A 67 -1.20 -19.52 26.33
N ALA A 68 -0.49 -18.56 26.86
CA ALA A 68 0.04 -18.62 28.21
C ALA A 68 -0.96 -17.87 29.12
N SER A 69 -1.73 -18.64 29.87
CA SER A 69 -2.57 -18.15 30.94
C SER A 69 -1.71 -17.41 31.97
N GLN A 70 -1.79 -16.09 31.97
CA GLN A 70 -1.51 -15.34 33.21
C GLN A 70 -2.40 -14.11 33.25
N THR A 71 -3.31 -14.17 34.17
CA THR A 71 -4.08 -13.08 34.74
C THR A 71 -3.12 -12.01 35.24
N GLN A 72 -3.08 -10.87 34.56
CA GLN A 72 -2.64 -9.62 35.20
C GLN A 72 -3.67 -8.58 34.86
N GLU A 73 -4.38 -8.18 35.90
CA GLU A 73 -5.24 -7.02 35.94
C GLU A 73 -4.44 -5.78 35.52
N ALA A 74 -4.81 -5.21 34.39
CA ALA A 74 -4.40 -3.84 34.08
C ALA A 74 -5.40 -2.91 34.76
N PRO A 75 -4.94 -1.85 35.46
CA PRO A 75 -5.85 -0.91 36.11
C PRO A 75 -6.65 -0.16 35.02
N GLU A 76 -7.96 -0.23 35.16
CA GLU A 76 -8.90 0.67 34.48
C GLU A 76 -8.55 2.12 34.84
N GLN A 77 -8.06 2.86 33.88
CA GLN A 77 -8.08 4.32 33.99
C GLN A 77 -9.49 4.78 33.63
N THR A 78 -10.35 4.84 34.65
CA THR A 78 -11.57 5.61 34.59
C THR A 78 -11.18 7.09 34.73
N ASP A 79 -11.61 7.91 33.76
CA ASP A 79 -11.49 9.38 33.77
C ASP A 79 -12.43 10.03 34.81
N GLU A 80 -12.74 9.37 35.92
CA GLU A 80 -13.45 9.94 37.05
C GLU A 80 -12.45 10.30 38.14
N LEU A 81 -12.41 11.59 38.45
CA LEU A 81 -11.67 12.12 39.57
C LEU A 81 -12.00 11.33 40.83
N THR A 82 -10.97 10.74 41.45
CA THR A 82 -11.15 9.99 42.69
C THR A 82 -11.79 10.87 43.77
N GLU A 83 -12.63 10.26 44.63
CA GLU A 83 -13.31 10.98 45.77
C GLU A 83 -12.34 11.83 46.59
N GLN A 84 -11.07 11.46 46.66
CA GLN A 84 -10.03 12.26 47.34
C GLN A 84 -9.65 13.53 46.57
N GLN A 85 -9.64 13.49 45.25
CA GLN A 85 -9.39 14.69 44.43
C GLN A 85 -10.61 15.62 44.43
N LEU A 86 -11.82 15.08 44.45
CA LEU A 86 -13.05 15.88 44.62
C LEU A 86 -13.09 16.58 45.98
N LYS A 87 -12.74 15.87 47.09
CA LYS A 87 -12.65 16.45 48.41
C LYS A 87 -11.58 17.55 48.52
N MET A 88 -10.45 17.38 47.83
CA MET A 88 -9.40 18.39 47.81
C MET A 88 -9.83 19.64 47.05
N VAL A 89 -10.57 19.49 45.95
CA VAL A 89 -11.15 20.61 45.21
C VAL A 89 -12.23 21.31 46.02
N GLU A 90 -13.11 20.58 46.73
CA GLU A 90 -14.10 21.18 47.64
C GLU A 90 -13.46 21.93 48.80
N GLU A 91 -12.39 21.40 49.40
CA GLU A 91 -11.68 22.06 50.49
C GLU A 91 -10.94 23.33 50.02
N ILE A 92 -10.34 23.32 48.81
CA ILE A 92 -9.71 24.50 48.20
C ILE A 92 -10.77 25.56 47.87
N VAL A 93 -11.89 25.17 47.28
CA VAL A 93 -13.02 26.06 46.97
C VAL A 93 -13.63 26.61 48.26
N GLY A 94 -13.81 25.78 49.31
CA GLY A 94 -14.31 26.18 50.62
C GLY A 94 -13.40 27.19 51.30
N ARG A 95 -12.08 27.00 51.29
CA ARG A 95 -11.10 27.96 51.83
C ARG A 95 -11.03 29.26 51.02
N TYR A 96 -11.21 29.20 49.71
CA TYR A 96 -11.25 30.40 48.86
C TYR A 96 -12.50 31.22 49.08
N ILE A 97 -13.66 30.61 49.32
CA ILE A 97 -14.91 31.27 49.66
C ILE A 97 -14.86 31.87 51.08
N ALA A 98 -14.21 31.19 52.01
CA ALA A 98 -14.06 31.68 53.38
C ALA A 98 -13.06 32.85 53.56
N ALA A 99 -12.12 33.01 52.60
CA ALA A 99 -11.12 34.07 52.59
C ALA A 99 -11.57 35.37 51.91
N GLN A 100 -12.79 35.42 51.35
CA GLN A 100 -13.30 36.66 50.76
C GLN A 100 -13.79 37.62 51.84
N PRO A 101 -13.29 38.88 51.89
CA PRO A 101 -13.77 39.88 52.79
C PRO A 101 -15.24 40.24 52.50
N LYS A 102 -16.10 40.27 53.53
CA LYS A 102 -17.52 40.63 53.40
C LYS A 102 -17.68 41.95 52.65
N PRO A 103 -18.50 42.04 51.61
CA PRO A 103 -18.68 43.25 50.85
C PRO A 103 -19.45 44.31 51.68
N GLN A 104 -18.87 45.51 51.79
CA GLN A 104 -19.59 46.71 52.23
C GLN A 104 -20.58 47.13 51.12
N PRO A 105 -21.78 47.66 51.46
CA PRO A 105 -22.79 48.03 50.51
C PRO A 105 -22.43 49.30 49.75
N ALA A 106 -21.99 49.23 48.54
CA ALA A 106 -21.80 50.40 47.68
C ALA A 106 -22.05 50.12 46.19
N LYS A 107 -23.04 50.87 45.73
CA LYS A 107 -23.19 51.39 44.34
C LYS A 107 -23.36 50.42 43.17
N LYS A 108 -24.53 50.49 42.66
CA LYS A 108 -25.08 49.82 41.43
C LYS A 108 -24.18 49.90 40.22
N LYS A 109 -24.23 48.76 39.39
CA LYS A 109 -23.93 48.69 37.97
C LYS A 109 -22.51 48.27 37.53
N LYS A 110 -21.97 47.19 38.10
CA LYS A 110 -20.89 46.51 37.37
C LYS A 110 -21.07 44.98 37.21
N TRP A 111 -22.18 44.42 37.66
CA TRP A 111 -22.43 42.96 37.61
C TRP A 111 -22.54 42.37 36.18
N PRO A 112 -23.17 43.05 35.21
CA PRO A 112 -23.20 42.45 33.87
C PRO A 112 -21.82 42.29 33.23
N TYR A 113 -20.88 43.17 33.54
CA TYR A 113 -19.49 43.04 33.01
C TYR A 113 -18.72 41.90 33.69
N VAL A 114 -18.94 41.67 34.98
CA VAL A 114 -18.30 40.54 35.69
C VAL A 114 -18.85 39.20 35.20
N VAL A 115 -20.15 39.08 34.94
CA VAL A 115 -20.76 37.91 34.38
C VAL A 115 -20.25 37.64 32.94
N ALA A 116 -20.10 38.70 32.13
CA ALA A 116 -19.56 38.60 30.80
C ALA A 116 -18.09 38.15 30.79
N THR A 117 -17.24 38.69 31.70
CA THR A 117 -15.84 38.26 31.80
C THR A 117 -15.69 36.82 32.29
N VAL A 118 -16.51 36.38 33.25
CA VAL A 118 -16.52 34.98 33.70
C VAL A 118 -16.99 34.05 32.59
N ALA A 119 -18.01 34.43 31.79
CA ALA A 119 -18.48 33.67 30.66
C ALA A 119 -17.40 33.54 29.57
N ILE A 120 -16.66 34.62 29.28
CA ILE A 120 -15.56 34.60 28.31
C ILE A 120 -14.41 33.72 28.83
N ILE A 121 -14.04 33.80 30.08
CA ILE A 121 -12.98 32.94 30.65
C ILE A 121 -13.42 31.47 30.64
N ALA A 122 -14.68 31.18 30.99
CA ALA A 122 -15.22 29.81 30.88
C ALA A 122 -15.24 29.31 29.44
N GLY A 123 -15.58 30.17 28.49
CA GLY A 123 -15.51 29.86 27.05
C GLY A 123 -14.08 29.58 26.59
N LEU A 124 -13.11 30.38 26.98
CA LEU A 124 -11.70 30.16 26.66
C LEU A 124 -11.14 28.88 27.29
N LEU A 125 -11.53 28.56 28.53
CA LEU A 125 -11.15 27.31 29.20
C LEU A 125 -11.76 26.08 28.52
N THR A 126 -13.01 26.18 28.04
CA THR A 126 -13.63 25.09 27.30
C THR A 126 -12.97 24.89 25.93
N LEU A 127 -12.65 25.97 25.22
CA LEU A 127 -11.91 25.92 23.94
C LEU A 127 -10.51 25.32 24.13
N TYR A 128 -9.79 25.73 25.19
CA TYR A 128 -8.48 25.17 25.53
C TYR A 128 -8.55 23.66 25.82
N ASN A 129 -9.56 23.21 26.59
CA ASN A 129 -9.78 21.80 26.86
C ASN A 129 -10.20 21.02 25.61
N LEU A 130 -11.00 21.63 24.72
CA LEU A 130 -11.40 21.02 23.46
C LEU A 130 -10.20 20.82 22.54
N ASN A 131 -9.35 21.86 22.43
CA ASN A 131 -8.12 21.77 21.62
C ASN A 131 -7.15 20.70 22.16
N GLY A 132 -7.04 20.58 23.49
CA GLY A 132 -6.26 19.51 24.12
C GLY A 132 -6.83 18.11 23.86
N LYS A 133 -8.17 17.97 23.74
CA LYS A 133 -8.81 16.70 23.37
C LYS A 133 -8.61 16.38 21.87
N LEU A 134 -8.71 17.36 20.99
CA LEU A 134 -8.44 17.21 19.57
C LEU A 134 -7.00 16.74 19.33
N ASN A 135 -6.01 17.39 19.92
CA ASN A 135 -4.62 16.97 19.79
C ASN A 135 -4.34 15.55 20.33
N ARG A 136 -5.09 15.10 21.35
CA ARG A 136 -5.00 13.72 21.84
C ARG A 136 -5.62 12.73 20.86
N LEU A 137 -6.75 13.10 20.24
CA LEU A 137 -7.40 12.29 19.20
C LEU A 137 -6.52 12.16 17.96
N ASP A 138 -5.90 13.25 17.50
CA ASP A 138 -4.96 13.22 16.37
C ASP A 138 -3.75 12.33 16.67
N ASN A 139 -3.19 12.42 17.87
CA ASN A 139 -2.09 11.54 18.27
C ASN A 139 -2.52 10.07 18.36
N GLN A 140 -3.74 9.79 18.82
CA GLN A 140 -4.28 8.43 18.85
C GLN A 140 -4.56 7.90 17.44
N TYR A 141 -5.09 8.76 16.57
CA TYR A 141 -5.32 8.43 15.16
C TYR A 141 -4.01 8.10 14.44
N ASN A 142 -3.00 8.96 14.57
CA ASN A 142 -1.67 8.74 13.98
C ASN A 142 -0.99 7.46 14.50
N ASN A 143 -1.11 7.19 15.81
CA ASN A 143 -0.59 5.95 16.39
C ASN A 143 -1.34 4.71 15.88
N LEU A 144 -2.66 4.81 15.71
CA LEU A 144 -3.47 3.75 15.14
C LEU A 144 -3.10 3.49 13.68
N GLN A 145 -2.94 4.55 12.88
CA GLN A 145 -2.54 4.47 11.48
C GLN A 145 -1.16 3.83 11.33
N ASN A 146 -0.19 4.23 12.13
CA ASN A 146 1.13 3.61 12.17
C ASN A 146 1.05 2.12 12.56
N SER A 147 0.17 1.77 13.48
CA SER A 147 -0.05 0.38 13.89
C SER A 147 -0.69 -0.45 12.78
N VAL A 148 -1.66 0.12 12.06
CA VAL A 148 -2.31 -0.52 10.89
C VAL A 148 -1.28 -0.74 9.78
N ASN A 149 -0.49 0.27 9.45
CA ASN A 149 0.56 0.17 8.43
C ASN A 149 1.61 -0.90 8.81
N ASN A 150 2.02 -0.95 10.08
CA ASN A 150 2.93 -1.98 10.56
C ASN A 150 2.31 -3.39 10.50
N ILE A 151 1.02 -3.54 10.81
CA ILE A 151 0.30 -4.81 10.69
C ILE A 151 0.20 -5.21 9.22
N GLN A 152 -0.16 -4.29 8.34
CA GLN A 152 -0.26 -4.54 6.89
C GLN A 152 1.08 -4.97 6.31
N TYR A 153 2.17 -4.27 6.68
CA TYR A 153 3.53 -4.64 6.26
C TYR A 153 3.92 -6.04 6.77
N ASN A 154 3.67 -6.33 8.06
CA ASN A 154 3.97 -7.63 8.65
C ASN A 154 3.13 -8.76 8.03
N VAL A 155 1.85 -8.52 7.75
CA VAL A 155 0.96 -9.50 7.10
C VAL A 155 1.41 -9.75 5.66
N SER A 156 1.73 -8.71 4.90
CA SER A 156 2.24 -8.84 3.52
C SER A 156 3.57 -9.60 3.50
N SER A 157 4.49 -9.29 4.43
CA SER A 157 5.76 -10.00 4.58
C SER A 157 5.57 -11.48 4.98
N GLN A 158 4.60 -11.78 5.86
CA GLN A 158 4.30 -13.16 6.24
C GLN A 158 3.62 -13.94 5.12
N ILE A 159 2.71 -13.30 4.36
CA ILE A 159 2.08 -13.91 3.17
C ILE A 159 3.15 -14.22 2.13
N GLY A 160 4.09 -13.29 1.87
CA GLY A 160 5.24 -13.54 0.99
C GLY A 160 6.08 -14.71 1.48
N GLY A 161 6.38 -14.76 2.79
CA GLY A 161 7.12 -15.87 3.39
C GLY A 161 6.39 -17.23 3.34
N ILE A 162 5.06 -17.23 3.45
CA ILE A 162 4.25 -18.45 3.30
C ILE A 162 4.22 -18.87 1.83
N SER A 163 4.03 -17.95 0.90
CA SER A 163 4.07 -18.23 -0.54
C SER A 163 5.39 -18.85 -0.95
N ASN A 164 6.52 -18.29 -0.51
CA ASN A 164 7.84 -18.84 -0.78
C ASN A 164 8.02 -20.25 -0.17
N ARG A 165 7.52 -20.48 1.06
CA ARG A 165 7.57 -21.81 1.68
C ARG A 165 6.67 -22.84 0.97
N VAL A 166 5.47 -22.44 0.56
CA VAL A 166 4.56 -23.31 -0.22
C VAL A 166 5.20 -23.63 -1.56
N GLU A 167 5.81 -22.67 -2.22
CA GLU A 167 6.56 -22.87 -3.47
C GLU A 167 7.75 -23.81 -3.26
N GLU A 168 8.53 -23.64 -2.19
CA GLU A 168 9.64 -24.50 -1.84
C GLU A 168 9.19 -25.94 -1.51
N ILE A 169 8.06 -26.10 -0.82
CA ILE A 169 7.45 -27.40 -0.55
C ILE A 169 6.94 -28.05 -1.86
N LEU A 170 6.28 -27.28 -2.73
CA LEU A 170 5.84 -27.77 -4.04
C LEU A 170 7.02 -28.15 -4.93
N LYS A 171 8.08 -27.34 -4.96
CA LYS A 171 9.35 -27.65 -5.64
C LYS A 171 9.99 -28.93 -5.07
N SER A 172 9.92 -29.14 -3.76
CA SER A 172 10.51 -30.31 -3.09
C SER A 172 9.68 -31.60 -3.29
N GLN A 173 8.37 -31.50 -3.39
CA GLN A 173 7.50 -32.67 -3.58
C GLN A 173 7.47 -33.18 -5.03
N ASN A 174 7.68 -32.31 -6.02
CA ASN A 174 7.73 -32.65 -7.45
C ASN A 174 9.18 -32.74 -7.98
N ASN A 175 10.10 -33.22 -7.18
CA ASN A 175 11.51 -33.24 -7.55
C ASN A 175 11.81 -34.40 -8.50
N LEU A 176 11.54 -34.22 -9.78
CA LEU A 176 11.85 -35.15 -10.87
C LEU A 176 13.30 -35.06 -11.30
N THR A 177 13.99 -33.97 -10.96
CA THR A 177 15.38 -33.69 -11.32
C THR A 177 16.35 -34.04 -10.19
N ALA A 178 17.51 -34.59 -10.50
CA ALA A 178 18.63 -34.73 -9.58
C ALA A 178 19.35 -33.38 -9.42
N SER A 179 19.44 -32.62 -10.50
CA SER A 179 19.94 -31.24 -10.55
C SER A 179 19.32 -30.51 -11.73
N TYR A 180 19.24 -29.22 -11.62
CA TYR A 180 18.92 -28.32 -12.73
C TYR A 180 19.67 -27.00 -12.57
N ASP A 181 19.88 -26.32 -13.69
CA ASP A 181 20.45 -24.99 -13.77
C ASP A 181 19.65 -24.17 -14.78
N THR A 182 19.30 -22.95 -14.40
CA THR A 182 18.58 -22.02 -15.28
C THR A 182 19.29 -20.68 -15.21
N SER A 183 19.54 -20.07 -16.35
CA SER A 183 20.12 -18.73 -16.41
C SER A 183 19.50 -17.91 -17.52
N LEU A 184 19.25 -16.64 -17.24
CA LEU A 184 18.87 -15.65 -18.24
C LEU A 184 20.12 -15.27 -19.02
N LEU A 185 20.15 -15.60 -20.31
CA LEU A 185 21.30 -15.31 -21.19
C LEU A 185 21.24 -13.92 -21.81
N ARG A 186 20.03 -13.52 -22.22
CA ARG A 186 19.84 -12.26 -22.94
C ARG A 186 18.39 -11.79 -22.83
N VAL A 187 18.25 -10.50 -22.69
CA VAL A 187 16.99 -9.78 -22.92
C VAL A 187 17.19 -8.85 -24.10
N ASP A 188 16.27 -8.91 -25.06
CA ASP A 188 16.24 -8.04 -26.22
C ASP A 188 14.94 -7.23 -26.23
N PRO A 189 14.95 -6.00 -25.67
CA PRO A 189 13.73 -5.18 -25.60
C PRO A 189 13.22 -4.75 -26.97
N LYS A 190 14.11 -4.67 -27.98
CA LYS A 190 13.74 -4.31 -29.35
C LYS A 190 12.97 -5.44 -30.05
N ALA A 191 13.44 -6.66 -29.87
CA ALA A 191 12.76 -7.84 -30.39
C ALA A 191 11.62 -8.32 -29.49
N ASN A 192 11.48 -7.74 -28.30
CA ASN A 192 10.57 -8.15 -27.25
C ASN A 192 10.74 -9.62 -26.87
N THR A 193 12.00 -10.05 -26.61
CA THR A 193 12.32 -11.46 -26.30
C THR A 193 13.25 -11.58 -25.11
N ALA A 194 13.10 -12.70 -24.38
CA ALA A 194 14.03 -13.19 -23.36
C ALA A 194 14.56 -14.57 -23.77
N THR A 195 15.85 -14.81 -23.60
CA THR A 195 16.52 -16.09 -23.91
C THR A 195 17.13 -16.66 -22.65
N PHE A 196 16.79 -17.92 -22.38
CA PHE A 196 17.24 -18.68 -21.22
C PHE A 196 18.11 -19.86 -21.64
N SER A 197 19.14 -20.16 -20.83
CA SER A 197 19.83 -21.45 -20.87
C SER A 197 19.23 -22.35 -19.80
N LEU A 198 18.88 -23.54 -20.18
CA LEU A 198 18.19 -24.51 -19.35
C LEU A 198 18.97 -25.84 -19.39
N ARG A 199 19.28 -26.36 -18.20
CA ARG A 199 19.93 -27.68 -18.06
C ARG A 199 19.24 -28.46 -16.97
N THR A 200 19.09 -29.75 -17.17
CA THR A 200 18.47 -30.60 -16.14
C THR A 200 18.96 -32.04 -16.28
N VAL A 201 19.15 -32.67 -15.12
CA VAL A 201 19.45 -34.11 -15.02
C VAL A 201 18.27 -34.78 -14.33
N PRO A 202 17.55 -35.72 -14.97
CA PRO A 202 16.45 -36.41 -14.30
C PRO A 202 16.96 -37.32 -13.17
N LYS A 203 16.18 -37.46 -12.10
CA LYS A 203 16.50 -38.44 -11.03
C LYS A 203 16.50 -39.89 -11.51
N THR A 204 15.62 -40.17 -12.44
CA THR A 204 15.50 -41.51 -13.04
C THR A 204 15.52 -41.34 -14.55
N TYR A 205 16.60 -41.74 -15.15
CA TYR A 205 16.71 -41.76 -16.61
C TYR A 205 16.26 -43.11 -17.16
N VAL A 206 15.48 -43.08 -18.22
CA VAL A 206 15.06 -44.25 -19.00
C VAL A 206 15.51 -44.03 -20.43
N GLU A 207 16.05 -45.09 -21.07
CA GLU A 207 16.47 -45.02 -22.49
C GLU A 207 15.30 -44.58 -23.36
N GLY A 208 15.54 -43.61 -24.24
CA GLY A 208 14.50 -42.99 -25.06
C GLY A 208 13.69 -41.91 -24.38
N MET A 209 14.02 -41.51 -23.12
CA MET A 209 13.42 -40.35 -22.47
C MET A 209 13.77 -39.08 -23.24
N THR A 210 12.80 -38.16 -23.30
CA THR A 210 12.98 -36.83 -23.83
C THR A 210 12.61 -35.79 -22.77
N ALA A 211 13.25 -34.64 -22.82
CA ALA A 211 12.91 -33.49 -22.01
C ALA A 211 12.44 -32.34 -22.91
N THR A 212 11.27 -31.78 -22.62
CA THR A 212 10.77 -30.57 -23.28
C THR A 212 10.78 -29.47 -22.26
N PHE A 213 11.51 -28.39 -22.54
CA PHE A 213 11.52 -27.20 -21.72
C PHE A 213 10.43 -26.23 -22.18
N CYS A 214 9.75 -25.65 -21.24
CA CYS A 214 8.63 -24.75 -21.51
C CYS A 214 8.84 -23.43 -20.74
N ALA A 215 8.57 -22.31 -21.40
CA ALA A 215 8.40 -21.00 -20.78
C ALA A 215 6.92 -20.59 -20.87
N THR A 216 6.30 -20.39 -19.74
CA THR A 216 4.90 -19.97 -19.64
C THR A 216 4.82 -18.55 -19.12
N GLN A 217 4.15 -17.67 -19.85
CA GLN A 217 3.83 -16.31 -19.40
C GLN A 217 2.54 -16.34 -18.59
N THR A 218 2.58 -15.93 -17.33
CA THR A 218 1.41 -16.01 -16.44
C THR A 218 0.31 -15.03 -16.81
N GLY A 219 0.64 -13.89 -17.41
CA GLY A 219 -0.34 -12.85 -17.80
C GLY A 219 -1.18 -13.23 -19.02
N THR A 220 -0.54 -13.77 -20.06
CA THR A 220 -1.19 -14.12 -21.33
C THR A 220 -1.53 -15.60 -21.44
N GLY A 221 -0.89 -16.47 -20.65
CA GLY A 221 -0.96 -17.92 -20.79
C GLY A 221 -0.19 -18.45 -22.01
N GLU A 222 0.59 -17.60 -22.70
CA GLU A 222 1.42 -18.03 -23.83
C GLU A 222 2.48 -19.02 -23.37
N VAL A 223 2.66 -20.12 -24.13
CA VAL A 223 3.64 -21.16 -23.83
C VAL A 223 4.57 -21.31 -25.00
N THR A 224 5.86 -21.19 -24.75
CA THR A 224 6.93 -21.50 -25.72
C THR A 224 7.64 -22.77 -25.29
N GLU A 225 7.83 -23.70 -26.20
CA GLU A 225 8.42 -25.01 -25.92
C GLU A 225 9.66 -25.26 -26.81
N VAL A 226 10.64 -25.93 -26.20
CA VAL A 226 11.82 -26.43 -26.93
C VAL A 226 12.19 -27.83 -26.45
N VAL A 227 12.53 -28.72 -27.36
CA VAL A 227 13.01 -30.06 -27.01
C VAL A 227 14.47 -30.00 -26.65
N GLY A 228 14.81 -30.48 -25.46
CA GLY A 228 16.17 -30.52 -24.95
C GLY A 228 17.03 -31.53 -25.69
N THR A 229 18.31 -31.20 -25.85
CA THR A 229 19.34 -32.09 -26.38
C THR A 229 19.93 -32.90 -25.24
N LEU A 230 19.97 -34.22 -25.40
CA LEU A 230 20.62 -35.11 -24.44
C LEU A 230 22.14 -35.05 -24.64
N GLY A 231 22.82 -34.64 -23.62
CA GLY A 231 24.28 -34.58 -23.51
C GLY A 231 24.88 -35.73 -22.74
N GLU A 232 26.12 -35.57 -22.32
CA GLU A 232 26.81 -36.50 -21.44
C GLU A 232 26.13 -36.56 -20.05
N ASN A 233 26.31 -37.63 -19.30
CA ASN A 233 25.78 -37.81 -17.94
C ASN A 233 24.25 -37.71 -17.82
N GLN A 234 23.51 -37.96 -18.91
CA GLN A 234 22.04 -37.89 -18.93
C GLN A 234 21.50 -36.46 -18.70
N GLU A 235 22.32 -35.45 -18.96
CA GLU A 235 21.91 -34.06 -18.89
C GLU A 235 21.15 -33.68 -20.16
N PHE A 236 19.99 -33.08 -20.00
CA PHE A 236 19.24 -32.42 -21.07
C PHE A 236 19.52 -30.91 -21.02
N SER A 237 19.81 -30.33 -22.16
CA SER A 237 20.04 -28.88 -22.28
C SER A 237 19.32 -28.25 -23.44
N ALA A 238 18.91 -27.02 -23.31
CA ALA A 238 18.34 -26.22 -24.39
C ALA A 238 18.56 -24.72 -24.13
N GLU A 239 18.59 -23.97 -25.24
CA GLU A 239 18.33 -22.52 -25.18
C GLU A 239 16.89 -22.27 -25.60
N LEU A 240 16.14 -21.55 -24.78
CA LEU A 240 14.74 -21.24 -25.04
C LEU A 240 14.58 -19.72 -25.13
N THR A 241 14.04 -19.26 -26.27
CA THR A 241 13.69 -17.85 -26.46
C THR A 241 12.17 -17.71 -26.48
N CYS A 242 11.64 -16.86 -25.63
CA CYS A 242 10.21 -16.56 -25.57
C CYS A 242 9.96 -15.06 -25.61
N THR A 243 8.70 -14.65 -25.73
CA THR A 243 8.29 -13.25 -25.62
C THR A 243 8.61 -12.73 -24.23
N LEU A 244 9.21 -11.54 -24.14
CA LEU A 244 9.52 -10.85 -22.89
C LEU A 244 8.22 -10.44 -22.18
N SER A 245 8.08 -10.82 -20.93
CA SER A 245 6.97 -10.42 -20.06
C SER A 245 7.45 -10.30 -18.62
N ASP A 246 6.63 -9.73 -17.76
CA ASP A 246 6.99 -9.54 -16.34
C ASP A 246 7.14 -10.86 -15.60
N ASN A 247 6.28 -11.81 -15.88
CA ASN A 247 6.27 -13.08 -15.16
C ASN A 247 6.41 -14.27 -16.11
N ILE A 248 7.55 -14.95 -16.05
CA ILE A 248 7.88 -16.11 -16.86
C ILE A 248 8.19 -17.31 -15.96
N ILE A 249 7.41 -18.38 -16.08
CA ILE A 249 7.65 -19.64 -15.40
C ILE A 249 8.38 -20.59 -16.35
N LEU A 250 9.55 -21.07 -15.95
CA LEU A 250 10.31 -22.09 -16.63
C LEU A 250 10.00 -23.47 -16.05
N SER A 251 9.72 -24.44 -16.91
CA SER A 251 9.44 -25.81 -16.51
C SER A 251 10.07 -26.80 -17.48
N VAL A 252 10.20 -28.05 -17.02
CA VAL A 252 10.61 -29.20 -17.86
C VAL A 252 9.57 -30.28 -17.78
N THR A 253 9.25 -30.87 -18.94
CA THR A 253 8.40 -32.04 -19.05
C THR A 253 9.24 -33.21 -19.54
N PHE A 254 9.41 -34.22 -18.68
CA PHE A 254 10.03 -35.48 -19.07
C PHE A 254 8.98 -36.43 -19.68
N THR A 255 9.29 -36.96 -20.83
CA THR A 255 8.44 -37.95 -21.52
C THR A 255 9.18 -39.26 -21.67
N SER A 256 8.59 -40.34 -21.15
CA SER A 256 9.11 -41.70 -21.27
C SER A 256 7.97 -42.64 -21.69
N GLY A 257 7.93 -43.04 -22.97
CA GLY A 257 6.79 -43.72 -23.53
C GLY A 257 5.50 -42.86 -23.47
N GLU A 258 4.46 -43.37 -22.80
CA GLU A 258 3.20 -42.65 -22.61
C GLU A 258 3.20 -41.73 -21.35
N LYS A 259 4.18 -41.90 -20.46
CA LYS A 259 4.26 -41.14 -19.23
C LYS A 259 4.87 -39.77 -19.46
N LYS A 260 4.16 -38.74 -19.04
CA LYS A 260 4.62 -37.35 -19.03
C LYS A 260 4.58 -36.80 -17.60
N GLU A 261 5.68 -36.23 -17.15
CA GLU A 261 5.79 -35.61 -15.82
C GLU A 261 6.46 -34.24 -15.96
N THR A 262 5.83 -33.22 -15.38
CA THR A 262 6.29 -31.85 -15.50
C THR A 262 6.76 -31.35 -14.13
N GLN A 263 7.89 -30.64 -14.13
CA GLN A 263 8.42 -29.94 -12.95
C GLN A 263 8.69 -28.49 -13.32
N GLN A 264 8.26 -27.59 -12.44
CA GLN A 264 8.69 -26.19 -12.49
C GLN A 264 10.16 -26.11 -12.05
N LEU A 265 10.96 -25.36 -12.81
CA LEU A 265 12.37 -25.14 -12.56
C LEU A 265 12.58 -23.80 -11.83
N GLU A 266 12.14 -22.70 -12.46
CA GLU A 266 12.37 -21.34 -11.96
C GLU A 266 11.22 -20.43 -12.38
N GLN A 267 11.10 -19.29 -11.70
CA GLN A 267 10.20 -18.22 -12.08
C GLN A 267 10.94 -16.88 -12.02
N TYR A 268 10.80 -16.11 -13.08
CA TYR A 268 11.34 -14.78 -13.21
C TYR A 268 10.22 -13.76 -13.08
N TYR A 269 10.50 -12.70 -12.34
CA TYR A 269 9.56 -11.61 -12.06
C TYR A 269 10.09 -10.30 -12.62
N ASP A 270 9.17 -9.45 -13.04
CA ASP A 270 9.42 -8.07 -13.45
C ASP A 270 10.45 -7.90 -14.58
N LEU A 271 10.66 -8.94 -15.43
CA LEU A 271 11.67 -8.89 -16.48
C LEU A 271 11.40 -7.80 -17.52
N TYR A 272 10.13 -7.61 -17.90
CA TYR A 272 9.76 -6.53 -18.82
C TYR A 272 9.93 -5.17 -18.14
N ALA A 273 9.39 -5.03 -16.92
CA ALA A 273 9.47 -3.79 -16.14
C ALA A 273 10.93 -3.33 -15.91
N GLN A 274 11.86 -4.27 -15.67
CA GLN A 274 13.29 -3.96 -15.52
C GLN A 274 13.92 -3.38 -16.79
N THR A 275 13.33 -3.53 -17.96
CA THR A 275 13.80 -2.93 -19.21
C THR A 275 13.22 -1.55 -19.48
N ILE A 276 12.25 -1.11 -18.69
CA ILE A 276 11.60 0.18 -18.84
C ILE A 276 12.38 1.23 -18.06
N PRO A 277 12.66 2.41 -18.65
CA PRO A 277 13.28 3.49 -17.91
C PRO A 277 12.30 4.07 -16.88
N SER A 278 12.75 4.23 -15.65
CA SER A 278 11.99 4.85 -14.57
C SER A 278 12.42 6.29 -14.33
N ILE A 279 11.46 7.18 -14.18
CA ILE A 279 11.65 8.57 -13.79
C ILE A 279 10.68 8.94 -12.67
N PHE A 280 11.12 9.84 -11.81
CA PHE A 280 10.27 10.48 -10.84
C PHE A 280 9.69 11.76 -11.44
N VAL A 281 8.40 12.01 -11.24
CA VAL A 281 7.68 13.21 -11.68
C VAL A 281 7.26 14.01 -10.45
N ASP A 282 7.73 15.23 -10.31
CA ASP A 282 7.34 16.14 -9.24
C ASP A 282 6.17 17.02 -9.71
N ALA A 283 5.06 16.88 -9.01
CA ALA A 283 3.80 17.56 -9.28
C ALA A 283 3.41 18.55 -8.16
N TYR A 284 4.29 18.85 -7.24
CA TYR A 284 4.03 19.62 -6.02
C TYR A 284 3.36 20.98 -6.25
N ALA A 285 3.51 21.55 -7.45
CA ALA A 285 2.89 22.83 -7.81
C ALA A 285 1.35 22.79 -7.81
N LEU A 286 0.73 21.63 -7.88
CA LEU A 286 -0.75 21.52 -7.86
C LEU A 286 -1.34 21.63 -6.44
N MET A 287 -0.61 21.23 -5.40
CA MET A 287 -1.10 21.24 -4.01
C MET A 287 -1.46 22.63 -3.45
N SER A 288 -1.01 23.71 -4.06
CA SER A 288 -1.28 25.08 -3.62
C SER A 288 -2.31 25.81 -4.47
N GLN A 289 -3.01 25.09 -5.33
CA GLN A 289 -3.97 25.67 -6.25
C GLN A 289 -5.41 25.53 -5.72
N GLU A 290 -6.12 26.63 -5.67
CA GLU A 290 -7.54 26.68 -5.28
C GLU A 290 -8.43 26.53 -6.52
N CYS A 291 -9.46 25.70 -6.40
CA CYS A 291 -10.55 25.65 -7.38
C CYS A 291 -11.67 26.60 -6.93
N ARG A 292 -12.04 27.56 -7.78
CA ARG A 292 -13.16 28.46 -7.52
C ARG A 292 -14.31 28.13 -8.47
N ASP A 293 -15.51 27.93 -7.93
CA ASP A 293 -16.68 27.56 -8.69
C ASP A 293 -16.42 26.38 -9.65
N HIS A 294 -15.77 25.32 -9.14
CA HIS A 294 -15.35 24.14 -9.92
C HIS A 294 -14.38 24.44 -11.08
N THR A 295 -13.69 25.58 -11.03
CA THR A 295 -12.70 25.95 -12.04
C THR A 295 -11.32 26.04 -11.41
N LEU A 296 -10.41 25.23 -11.92
CA LEU A 296 -8.98 25.29 -11.61
C LEU A 296 -8.31 26.23 -12.60
N GLU A 297 -7.74 27.32 -12.10
CA GLU A 297 -6.94 28.26 -12.89
C GLU A 297 -5.46 28.04 -12.55
N LEU A 298 -4.70 27.54 -13.51
CA LEU A 298 -3.25 27.39 -13.38
C LEU A 298 -2.54 28.52 -14.14
N GLU A 299 -1.74 29.28 -13.43
CA GLU A 299 -0.88 30.28 -14.05
C GLU A 299 0.59 29.97 -13.72
N ASN A 300 1.38 29.67 -14.78
CA ASN A 300 2.80 29.34 -14.65
C ASN A 300 3.06 28.18 -13.66
N ALA A 301 2.31 27.08 -13.80
CA ALA A 301 2.59 25.87 -13.04
C ALA A 301 3.88 25.22 -13.55
N TYR A 302 4.72 24.79 -12.62
CA TYR A 302 6.00 24.17 -12.93
C TYR A 302 6.02 22.73 -12.44
N PHE A 303 6.60 21.87 -13.25
CA PHE A 303 6.79 20.47 -12.94
C PHE A 303 8.25 20.10 -13.17
N SER A 304 8.72 19.04 -12.55
CA SER A 304 10.04 18.51 -12.86
C SER A 304 10.03 16.99 -13.03
N THR A 305 11.01 16.52 -13.80
CA THR A 305 11.32 15.10 -13.89
C THR A 305 12.76 14.88 -13.52
N GLN A 306 13.02 13.78 -12.84
CA GLN A 306 14.38 13.40 -12.46
C GLN A 306 14.56 11.89 -12.58
N PRO A 307 15.81 11.39 -12.76
CA PRO A 307 16.06 9.96 -12.72
C PRO A 307 15.56 9.37 -11.40
N ASP A 308 14.88 8.26 -11.48
CA ASP A 308 14.39 7.56 -10.28
C ASP A 308 15.58 6.89 -9.57
N SER A 309 16.07 7.53 -8.50
CA SER A 309 17.15 7.01 -7.68
C SER A 309 16.71 5.90 -6.69
N THR A 310 15.42 5.65 -6.57
CA THR A 310 14.88 4.59 -5.70
C THR A 310 14.95 3.22 -6.35
N VAL A 311 14.95 3.17 -7.66
CA VAL A 311 15.19 1.95 -8.42
C VAL A 311 16.70 1.71 -8.44
N ALA A 312 17.16 0.79 -7.60
CA ALA A 312 18.56 0.38 -7.63
C ALA A 312 18.91 -0.10 -9.04
N PRO A 313 20.02 0.40 -9.64
CA PRO A 313 20.45 -0.11 -10.93
C PRO A 313 20.63 -1.62 -10.80
N VAL A 314 19.92 -2.37 -11.65
CA VAL A 314 20.13 -3.81 -11.73
C VAL A 314 21.57 -3.99 -12.21
N GLU A 315 22.47 -4.38 -11.31
CA GLU A 315 23.85 -4.76 -11.67
C GLU A 315 23.83 -6.10 -12.40
N SER A 316 23.32 -6.08 -13.62
CA SER A 316 23.24 -7.25 -14.47
C SER A 316 23.74 -6.89 -15.86
N ASP A 317 24.72 -7.62 -16.34
CA ASP A 317 25.19 -7.51 -17.73
C ASP A 317 24.12 -7.98 -18.75
N VAL A 318 23.03 -8.57 -18.27
CA VAL A 318 22.02 -9.25 -19.10
C VAL A 318 20.78 -8.41 -19.31
N ILE A 319 20.41 -7.61 -18.30
CA ILE A 319 19.22 -6.77 -18.30
C ILE A 319 19.54 -5.38 -17.81
N ALA A 320 19.09 -4.38 -18.52
CA ALA A 320 19.22 -2.97 -18.13
C ALA A 320 18.04 -2.17 -18.67
N PRO A 321 17.66 -1.07 -17.98
CA PRO A 321 16.68 -0.14 -18.50
C PRO A 321 17.14 0.44 -19.84
N ALA A 322 16.20 0.58 -20.78
CA ALA A 322 16.42 1.24 -22.04
C ALA A 322 16.75 2.74 -21.83
N LYS A 323 17.45 3.33 -22.78
CA LYS A 323 17.74 4.77 -22.71
C LYS A 323 16.49 5.58 -23.05
N ILE A 324 16.27 6.65 -22.31
CA ILE A 324 15.20 7.61 -22.59
C ILE A 324 15.53 8.35 -23.88
N ARG A 325 14.59 8.35 -24.83
CA ARG A 325 14.64 9.13 -26.06
C ARG A 325 13.98 10.48 -25.90
N SER A 326 12.81 10.50 -25.27
CA SER A 326 12.06 11.74 -25.01
C SER A 326 11.15 11.60 -23.81
N VAL A 327 10.91 12.73 -23.14
CA VAL A 327 9.96 12.87 -22.05
C VAL A 327 9.03 14.02 -22.40
N ARG A 328 7.72 13.80 -22.27
CA ARG A 328 6.70 14.84 -22.39
C ARG A 328 5.89 14.85 -21.11
N VAL A 329 5.83 15.98 -20.44
CA VAL A 329 5.08 16.14 -19.19
C VAL A 329 3.77 16.85 -19.49
N GLY A 330 2.67 16.36 -18.89
CA GLY A 330 1.35 16.96 -19.06
C GLY A 330 0.51 16.86 -17.80
N LEU A 331 -0.52 17.67 -17.75
CA LEU A 331 -1.61 17.55 -16.81
C LEU A 331 -2.71 16.71 -17.45
N PHE A 332 -3.20 15.74 -16.72
CA PHE A 332 -4.25 14.81 -17.12
C PHE A 332 -5.44 14.92 -16.16
N LYS A 333 -6.62 14.80 -16.74
CA LYS A 333 -7.89 14.69 -16.03
C LYS A 333 -8.51 13.35 -16.37
N ASN A 334 -8.76 12.49 -15.38
CA ASN A 334 -9.31 11.14 -15.58
C ASN A 334 -8.50 10.31 -16.60
N LYS A 335 -7.18 10.42 -16.56
CA LYS A 335 -6.23 9.80 -17.52
C LYS A 335 -6.31 10.35 -18.96
N GLU A 336 -7.10 11.39 -19.23
CA GLU A 336 -7.14 12.10 -20.52
C GLU A 336 -6.30 13.37 -20.43
N LEU A 337 -5.49 13.63 -21.48
CA LEU A 337 -4.63 14.81 -21.52
C LEU A 337 -5.44 16.09 -21.53
N ALA A 338 -5.23 16.95 -20.53
CA ALA A 338 -5.78 18.29 -20.48
C ALA A 338 -4.84 19.30 -21.18
N ALA A 339 -3.53 19.24 -20.87
CA ALA A 339 -2.56 20.11 -21.52
C ALA A 339 -1.13 19.54 -21.38
N TRP A 340 -0.29 19.77 -22.41
CA TRP A 340 1.15 19.54 -22.32
C TRP A 340 1.86 20.74 -21.70
N ALA A 341 2.82 20.46 -20.82
CA ALA A 341 3.79 21.44 -20.34
C ALA A 341 4.99 21.51 -21.29
N GLU A 342 5.56 22.68 -21.41
CA GLU A 342 6.73 22.93 -22.27
C GLU A 342 8.02 22.86 -21.44
N PRO A 343 9.12 22.31 -21.98
CA PRO A 343 10.41 22.36 -21.32
C PRO A 343 10.83 23.80 -21.02
N CYS A 344 11.36 24.06 -19.84
CA CYS A 344 11.81 25.38 -19.42
C CYS A 344 13.07 25.31 -18.58
N GLU A 345 13.66 26.46 -18.29
CA GLU A 345 14.75 26.58 -17.32
C GLU A 345 14.21 26.45 -15.88
N GLN A 346 15.09 26.08 -14.95
CA GLN A 346 14.75 26.01 -13.53
C GLN A 346 14.14 27.35 -13.06
N PRO A 347 12.92 27.37 -12.52
CA PRO A 347 12.30 28.61 -12.05
C PRO A 347 13.06 29.22 -10.86
N ALA A 348 13.18 30.55 -10.83
CA ALA A 348 13.94 31.26 -9.82
C ALA A 348 13.44 31.08 -8.36
N ASN A 349 12.18 30.71 -8.19
CA ASN A 349 11.55 30.39 -6.91
C ASN A 349 11.81 28.94 -6.48
N TYR A 350 12.20 28.05 -7.38
CA TYR A 350 12.62 26.68 -7.09
C TYR A 350 14.10 26.68 -6.69
N ARG A 351 14.35 27.04 -5.44
CA ARG A 351 15.71 27.06 -4.87
C ARG A 351 15.97 25.74 -4.17
N GLY A 352 16.75 24.88 -4.80
CA GLY A 352 17.20 23.59 -4.25
C GLY A 352 18.31 22.99 -5.09
N ASP A 353 19.09 22.11 -4.49
CA ASP A 353 20.02 21.26 -5.22
C ASP A 353 19.20 20.08 -5.77
N TYR A 354 18.98 20.09 -7.06
CA TYR A 354 18.30 19.01 -7.76
C TYR A 354 19.34 18.00 -8.27
N PRO A 355 18.99 16.70 -8.32
CA PRO A 355 19.86 15.69 -8.89
C PRO A 355 20.26 16.01 -10.34
N ASP A 356 21.45 15.57 -10.73
CA ASP A 356 21.91 15.66 -12.12
C ASP A 356 20.90 14.97 -13.04
N GLY A 357 20.54 15.64 -14.14
CA GLY A 357 19.55 15.13 -15.10
C GLY A 357 18.11 15.58 -14.83
N THR A 358 17.86 16.38 -13.79
CA THR A 358 16.53 17.00 -13.58
C THR A 358 16.18 17.93 -14.75
N GLN A 359 14.96 17.77 -15.26
CA GLN A 359 14.39 18.63 -16.30
C GLN A 359 13.16 19.35 -15.76
N PHE A 360 13.00 20.62 -16.13
CA PHE A 360 11.84 21.42 -15.72
C PHE A 360 10.90 21.67 -16.89
N TYR A 361 9.60 21.75 -16.56
CA TYR A 361 8.51 21.98 -17.50
C TYR A 361 7.58 23.04 -16.94
N CYS A 362 7.08 23.89 -17.83
CA CYS A 362 6.19 24.98 -17.51
C CYS A 362 4.85 24.82 -18.24
N LEU A 363 3.76 24.95 -17.51
CA LEU A 363 2.42 25.09 -18.04
C LEU A 363 2.00 26.54 -17.84
N PRO A 364 2.03 27.39 -18.89
CA PRO A 364 1.93 28.84 -18.71
C PRO A 364 0.54 29.29 -18.26
N HIS A 365 -0.51 28.71 -18.81
CA HIS A 365 -1.88 28.99 -18.42
C HIS A 365 -2.79 27.81 -18.77
N LEU A 366 -3.66 27.43 -17.86
CA LEU A 366 -4.73 26.45 -18.10
C LEU A 366 -5.93 26.75 -17.21
N SER A 367 -7.10 26.80 -17.80
CA SER A 367 -8.40 26.85 -17.10
C SER A 367 -9.10 25.51 -17.32
N LEU A 368 -9.43 24.81 -16.23
CA LEU A 368 -10.00 23.46 -16.26
C LEU A 368 -11.14 23.33 -15.29
N THR A 369 -12.28 22.81 -15.74
CA THR A 369 -13.38 22.48 -14.85
C THR A 369 -13.10 21.16 -14.15
N VAL A 370 -13.16 21.17 -12.80
CA VAL A 370 -12.88 20.02 -11.93
C VAL A 370 -14.01 19.83 -10.93
N THR A 371 -14.47 18.61 -10.77
CA THR A 371 -15.47 18.21 -9.77
C THR A 371 -14.86 17.20 -8.81
N ALA A 372 -15.52 16.91 -7.70
CA ALA A 372 -15.03 15.90 -6.71
C ALA A 372 -14.93 14.47 -7.29
N GLU A 373 -15.62 14.20 -8.41
CA GLU A 373 -15.53 12.91 -9.10
C GLU A 373 -14.31 12.81 -10.02
N ASP A 374 -13.65 13.94 -10.31
CA ASP A 374 -12.53 13.98 -11.23
C ASP A 374 -11.21 13.72 -10.50
N THR A 375 -10.32 13.03 -11.17
CA THR A 375 -8.92 12.87 -10.79
C THR A 375 -8.02 13.70 -11.68
N LEU A 376 -7.13 14.44 -11.07
CA LEU A 376 -6.06 15.14 -11.79
C LEU A 376 -4.73 14.41 -11.52
N ALA A 377 -3.87 14.36 -12.52
CA ALA A 377 -2.53 13.84 -12.37
C ALA A 377 -1.54 14.61 -13.22
N VAL A 378 -0.37 14.89 -12.68
CA VAL A 378 0.78 15.28 -13.51
C VAL A 378 1.52 14.00 -13.86
N ALA A 379 1.66 13.75 -15.14
CA ALA A 379 2.33 12.55 -15.62
C ALA A 379 3.27 12.86 -16.78
N ALA A 380 4.31 12.04 -16.88
CA ALA A 380 5.25 12.08 -17.97
C ALA A 380 5.08 10.88 -18.89
N VAL A 381 4.89 11.13 -20.17
CA VAL A 381 4.99 10.13 -21.22
C VAL A 381 6.46 10.00 -21.61
N VAL A 382 7.03 8.86 -21.27
CA VAL A 382 8.44 8.53 -21.53
C VAL A 382 8.49 7.64 -22.75
N THR A 383 9.23 8.06 -23.77
CA THR A 383 9.52 7.23 -24.94
C THR A 383 10.96 6.76 -24.85
N ASP A 384 11.20 5.48 -24.91
CA ASP A 384 12.54 4.88 -24.91
C ASP A 384 13.19 4.84 -26.30
N GLU A 385 14.44 4.38 -26.35
CA GLU A 385 15.21 4.26 -27.58
C GLU A 385 14.63 3.24 -28.59
N TYR A 386 13.78 2.36 -28.13
CA TYR A 386 13.08 1.35 -28.95
C TYR A 386 11.70 1.82 -29.43
N GLY A 387 11.25 2.99 -28.94
CA GLY A 387 9.96 3.58 -29.28
C GLY A 387 8.80 3.07 -28.43
N ARG A 388 9.08 2.39 -27.32
CA ARG A 388 8.05 2.01 -26.35
C ARG A 388 7.68 3.25 -25.53
N GLU A 389 6.39 3.43 -25.27
CA GLU A 389 5.91 4.53 -24.44
C GLU A 389 5.40 3.99 -23.10
N THR A 390 5.75 4.69 -22.03
CA THR A 390 5.29 4.44 -20.67
C THR A 390 4.86 5.72 -20.01
N VAL A 391 3.94 5.65 -19.07
CA VAL A 391 3.47 6.82 -18.31
C VAL A 391 4.00 6.72 -16.89
N ALA A 392 4.85 7.67 -16.51
CA ALA A 392 5.28 7.85 -15.14
C ALA A 392 4.36 8.90 -14.48
N VAL A 393 3.65 8.50 -13.44
CA VAL A 393 2.72 9.38 -12.73
C VAL A 393 3.42 9.94 -11.51
N GLY A 394 3.34 11.27 -11.33
CA GLY A 394 3.87 11.92 -10.14
C GLY A 394 2.94 11.71 -8.97
N GLU A 395 1.81 12.36 -8.99
CA GLU A 395 0.81 12.29 -7.93
C GLU A 395 -0.59 12.47 -8.50
N TYR A 396 -1.58 11.91 -7.81
CA TYR A 396 -2.99 12.13 -8.09
C TYR A 396 -3.57 13.15 -7.12
N TYR A 397 -4.49 13.98 -7.63
CA TYR A 397 -5.21 14.99 -6.88
C TYR A 397 -6.71 14.87 -7.14
N VAL A 398 -7.48 15.15 -6.11
CA VAL A 398 -8.95 15.27 -6.14
C VAL A 398 -9.35 16.61 -5.55
N LEU A 399 -10.52 17.10 -5.94
CA LEU A 399 -11.06 18.34 -5.37
C LEU A 399 -11.73 18.04 -4.01
N ASP A 400 -11.29 18.72 -2.96
CA ASP A 400 -12.02 18.79 -1.70
C ASP A 400 -13.14 19.83 -1.84
N GLU A 401 -14.40 19.39 -1.77
CA GLU A 401 -15.56 20.27 -1.93
C GLU A 401 -15.79 21.17 -0.72
N GLU A 402 -15.25 20.85 0.44
CA GLU A 402 -15.43 21.66 1.65
C GLU A 402 -14.54 22.92 1.63
N ASP A 403 -13.28 22.75 1.24
CA ASP A 403 -12.28 23.82 1.24
C ASP A 403 -12.03 24.39 -0.18
N GLY A 404 -12.38 23.67 -1.23
CA GLY A 404 -12.13 24.05 -2.63
C GLY A 404 -10.68 23.84 -3.07
N ASP A 405 -9.89 23.13 -2.26
CA ASP A 405 -8.49 22.86 -2.53
C ASP A 405 -8.29 21.52 -3.25
N LEU A 406 -7.18 21.40 -3.97
CA LEU A 406 -6.71 20.11 -4.47
C LEU A 406 -5.99 19.36 -3.34
N THR A 407 -6.45 18.16 -3.06
CA THR A 407 -5.89 17.29 -2.02
C THR A 407 -5.51 15.93 -2.58
N TRP A 408 -4.71 15.18 -1.85
CA TRP A 408 -4.48 13.78 -2.19
C TRP A 408 -5.74 12.94 -1.96
N PRO A 409 -6.05 12.02 -2.87
CA PRO A 409 -7.16 11.12 -2.66
C PRO A 409 -6.92 10.26 -1.41
N ASP A 410 -7.99 9.95 -0.68
CA ASP A 410 -7.93 9.08 0.49
C ASP A 410 -7.26 7.74 0.14
N SER A 411 -6.27 7.36 0.93
CA SER A 411 -5.40 6.21 0.69
C SER A 411 -6.18 4.90 0.62
N GLY A 412 -6.41 4.41 -0.59
CA GLY A 412 -7.10 3.11 -0.73
C GLY A 412 -6.91 2.36 -2.03
N SER A 413 -6.65 3.00 -3.14
CA SER A 413 -6.70 2.27 -4.42
C SER A 413 -5.97 2.92 -5.61
N TRP A 414 -4.97 3.77 -5.37
CA TRP A 414 -4.26 4.34 -6.50
C TRP A 414 -3.05 3.48 -6.83
N ASP A 415 -3.16 2.78 -7.94
CA ASP A 415 -2.05 2.05 -8.51
C ASP A 415 -1.11 3.07 -9.17
N TYR A 416 -0.01 3.40 -8.48
CA TYR A 416 1.09 4.20 -9.04
C TYR A 416 1.89 3.40 -10.09
N GLY A 417 1.30 2.30 -10.58
CA GLY A 417 1.91 1.46 -11.58
C GLY A 417 2.04 2.14 -12.94
N SER A 418 2.97 1.67 -13.71
CA SER A 418 3.24 2.05 -15.10
C SER A 418 2.16 1.53 -16.09
N ASP A 419 0.89 1.56 -15.69
CA ASP A 419 -0.20 1.13 -16.54
C ASP A 419 -0.51 2.19 -17.60
N THR A 420 -0.07 1.93 -18.82
CA THR A 420 -0.26 2.82 -19.96
C THR A 420 -1.56 2.59 -20.72
N GLU A 421 -2.25 1.48 -20.47
CA GLU A 421 -3.35 1.02 -21.34
C GLU A 421 -4.56 1.97 -21.32
N ASP A 422 -4.78 2.72 -20.25
CA ASP A 422 -5.93 3.61 -20.10
C ASP A 422 -5.64 5.10 -20.34
N TRP A 423 -4.39 5.48 -20.58
CA TRP A 423 -4.01 6.88 -20.77
C TRP A 423 -4.24 7.32 -22.23
N ARG A 424 -4.85 8.50 -22.39
CA ARG A 424 -5.14 9.09 -23.70
C ARG A 424 -4.46 10.45 -23.86
N TYR A 425 -3.56 10.57 -24.86
CA TYR A 425 -2.77 11.79 -25.11
C TYR A 425 -2.46 12.03 -26.58
#